data_0674f7518038c755cd1cd28e28594dd0
#
_entry.id   0674f7518038c755cd1cd28e28594dd0
#
_cell.length_a   1.000
_cell.length_b   1.000
_cell.length_c   1.000
_cell.angle_alpha   90.00
_cell.angle_beta   90.00
_cell.angle_gamma   90.00
#
_symmetry.space_group_name_H-M   'P 1'
#
loop_
_entity.id
_entity.type
_entity.pdbx_description
1 polymer ?
#
loop_
_entity_poly.entity_id
_entity_poly.type
_entity_poly.pdbx_seq_one_letter_code
_entity_poly.pdbx_strand_id
1 'polypeptide(L)'
;MMLSYKGDILKNLLGVFGGAIVSFFIATILLKRKYRKNVDININKKNKNELNFDIKSIKKIVFACDVGMGSSAMGARNFINKIKGFKLDIEVINSSISNIPSDSDIIITHKGLLGGIKKDINKSKIICIENFLEDDTLELLYEKFKKECNSNVDNTYHIQSNELLNEKNILLNLENESKEEAIIRAGNLLFNNGYVGYEYINSMLEREKRISTYIGYGVAMPHGTEFGKEQVKRAGIVVLQYPEGINFGGQKAYLLIAIAAKGEEHLEILSNIAQALGDVEAIENLKTTKNSQDVLKVFNL
;
A
#
# COMPACT_ATOMS: atom_id res chain seq x y z
N MET A 1 46.62 43.82 -23.81
CA MET A 1 45.91 42.88 -24.66
C MET A 1 45.45 41.57 -23.92
N MET A 2 45.50 41.50 -22.61
CA MET A 2 45.16 40.28 -21.81
C MET A 2 43.80 40.34 -21.08
N LEU A 3 43.13 41.49 -21.04
CA LEU A 3 41.85 41.65 -20.31
C LEU A 3 40.59 41.36 -21.14
N SER A 4 40.71 41.35 -22.48
CA SER A 4 39.58 41.06 -23.38
C SER A 4 39.22 39.57 -23.44
N TYR A 5 40.19 38.68 -23.29
CA TYR A 5 40.01 37.25 -23.46
C TYR A 5 39.24 36.59 -22.28
N LYS A 6 39.35 37.10 -21.06
CA LYS A 6 38.62 36.59 -19.88
C LYS A 6 37.11 36.87 -19.94
N GLY A 7 36.69 37.97 -20.55
CA GLY A 7 35.28 38.35 -20.70
C GLY A 7 34.50 37.44 -21.66
N ASP A 8 35.17 36.95 -22.70
CA ASP A 8 34.55 36.09 -23.70
C ASP A 8 34.39 34.64 -23.23
N ILE A 9 35.36 34.17 -22.43
CA ILE A 9 35.27 32.85 -21.81
C ILE A 9 34.09 32.80 -20.81
N LEU A 10 33.91 33.84 -20.01
CA LEU A 10 32.80 33.89 -19.04
C LEU A 10 31.44 33.98 -19.72
N LYS A 11 31.32 34.73 -20.80
CA LYS A 11 30.08 34.82 -21.62
C LYS A 11 29.77 33.49 -22.30
N ASN A 12 30.76 32.79 -22.83
CA ASN A 12 30.59 31.48 -23.43
C ASN A 12 30.21 30.41 -22.39
N LEU A 13 30.81 30.44 -21.18
CA LEU A 13 30.43 29.55 -20.08
C LEU A 13 28.97 29.80 -19.64
N LEU A 14 28.60 31.05 -19.45
CA LEU A 14 27.21 31.43 -19.09
C LEU A 14 26.20 31.01 -20.19
N GLY A 15 26.57 31.10 -21.47
CA GLY A 15 25.75 30.61 -22.57
C GLY A 15 25.54 29.11 -22.57
N VAL A 16 26.62 28.33 -22.30
CA VAL A 16 26.55 26.87 -22.24
C VAL A 16 25.75 26.41 -21.01
N PHE A 17 25.97 26.99 -19.84
CA PHE A 17 25.18 26.66 -18.63
C PHE A 17 23.71 27.10 -18.78
N GLY A 18 23.45 28.28 -19.34
CA GLY A 18 22.09 28.72 -19.62
C GLY A 18 21.37 27.81 -20.60
N GLY A 19 22.05 27.40 -21.69
CA GLY A 19 21.51 26.45 -22.67
C GLY A 19 21.22 25.07 -22.06
N ALA A 20 22.11 24.55 -21.21
CA ALA A 20 21.94 23.28 -20.52
C ALA A 20 20.74 23.29 -19.56
N ILE A 21 20.57 24.37 -18.79
CA ILE A 21 19.42 24.55 -17.88
C ILE A 21 18.11 24.61 -18.68
N VAL A 22 18.04 25.42 -19.72
CA VAL A 22 16.85 25.53 -20.58
C VAL A 22 16.52 24.18 -21.23
N SER A 23 17.54 23.47 -21.76
CA SER A 23 17.36 22.15 -22.37
C SER A 23 16.86 21.12 -21.36
N PHE A 24 17.37 21.15 -20.12
CA PHE A 24 16.90 20.28 -19.04
C PHE A 24 15.42 20.57 -18.68
N PHE A 25 15.02 21.84 -18.57
CA PHE A 25 13.62 22.20 -18.31
C PHE A 25 12.71 21.79 -19.47
N ILE A 26 13.11 22.02 -20.71
CA ILE A 26 12.34 21.61 -21.89
C ILE A 26 12.23 20.09 -21.96
N ALA A 27 13.33 19.36 -21.76
CA ALA A 27 13.32 17.90 -21.71
C ALA A 27 12.42 17.37 -20.60
N THR A 28 12.45 17.97 -19.40
CA THR A 28 11.59 17.60 -18.29
C THR A 28 10.11 17.84 -18.60
N ILE A 29 9.79 18.97 -19.24
CA ILE A 29 8.40 19.29 -19.66
C ILE A 29 7.94 18.34 -20.76
N LEU A 30 8.78 18.05 -21.74
CA LEU A 30 8.46 17.12 -22.83
C LEU A 30 8.33 15.67 -22.33
N LEU A 31 9.19 15.25 -21.43
CA LEU A 31 9.08 13.94 -20.74
C LEU A 31 7.80 13.86 -19.92
N LYS A 32 7.47 14.89 -19.13
CA LYS A 32 6.19 14.95 -18.42
C LYS A 32 4.99 14.95 -19.36
N ARG A 33 5.06 15.64 -20.50
CA ARG A 33 4.00 15.62 -21.53
C ARG A 33 3.91 14.29 -22.25
N LYS A 34 5.04 13.64 -22.57
CA LYS A 34 5.08 12.31 -23.20
C LYS A 34 4.59 11.23 -22.23
N TYR A 35 4.97 11.34 -20.94
CA TYR A 35 4.41 10.49 -19.88
C TYR A 35 2.90 10.71 -19.70
N ARG A 36 2.41 11.95 -19.74
CA ARG A 36 0.97 12.24 -19.69
C ARG A 36 0.23 11.75 -20.95
N LYS A 37 0.81 11.86 -22.16
CA LYS A 37 0.18 11.41 -23.40
C LYS A 37 0.19 9.88 -23.58
N ASN A 38 1.17 9.17 -23.00
CA ASN A 38 1.20 7.71 -23.05
C ASN A 38 0.36 7.06 -21.95
N VAL A 39 -0.16 7.84 -21.02
CA VAL A 39 -1.11 7.46 -19.99
C VAL A 39 -2.40 8.25 -20.25
N ASP A 40 -2.98 8.14 -21.47
CA ASP A 40 -4.42 8.30 -21.68
C ASP A 40 -5.14 7.06 -21.12
N ILE A 41 -4.82 6.73 -19.89
CA ILE A 41 -5.71 6.07 -18.97
C ILE A 41 -6.80 7.11 -18.74
N ASN A 42 -8.04 6.77 -19.11
CA ASN A 42 -9.24 7.55 -18.90
C ASN A 42 -9.45 7.80 -17.40
N ILE A 43 -8.53 8.57 -16.79
CA ILE A 43 -8.69 9.13 -15.46
C ILE A 43 -9.60 10.34 -15.67
N ASN A 44 -10.89 10.06 -15.77
CA ASN A 44 -11.90 11.09 -15.69
C ASN A 44 -11.75 11.84 -14.36
N LYS A 45 -10.96 12.91 -14.38
CA LYS A 45 -10.81 13.90 -13.30
C LYS A 45 -12.11 14.68 -13.04
N LYS A 46 -13.16 14.39 -13.78
CA LYS A 46 -14.49 14.98 -13.66
C LYS A 46 -15.47 13.88 -13.27
N ASN A 47 -15.86 13.88 -12.04
CA ASN A 47 -16.93 13.14 -11.38
C ASN A 47 -16.46 12.01 -10.47
N LYS A 48 -16.27 12.37 -9.20
CA LYS A 48 -16.35 11.47 -8.04
C LYS A 48 -17.68 10.67 -7.99
N ASN A 49 -18.61 10.88 -8.92
CA ASN A 49 -19.99 10.40 -8.82
C ASN A 49 -20.45 9.36 -9.86
N GLU A 50 -19.63 8.92 -10.82
CA GLU A 50 -20.12 7.91 -11.78
C GLU A 50 -19.06 6.88 -12.13
N LEU A 51 -19.02 5.81 -11.34
CA LEU A 51 -18.46 4.51 -11.76
C LEU A 51 -19.42 3.93 -12.83
N ASN A 52 -19.26 4.33 -14.09
CA ASN A 52 -20.18 4.00 -15.18
C ASN A 52 -19.84 2.64 -15.79
N PHE A 53 -20.34 1.55 -15.22
CA PHE A 53 -20.29 0.18 -15.74
C PHE A 53 -21.44 -0.64 -15.12
N ASP A 54 -21.85 -1.67 -15.84
CA ASP A 54 -22.84 -2.63 -15.37
C ASP A 54 -22.16 -3.68 -14.50
N ILE A 55 -22.57 -3.79 -13.25
CA ILE A 55 -22.02 -4.76 -12.28
C ILE A 55 -22.23 -6.20 -12.74
N LYS A 56 -23.34 -6.48 -13.43
CA LYS A 56 -23.65 -7.83 -13.93
C LYS A 56 -22.66 -8.32 -15.00
N SER A 57 -21.95 -7.39 -15.65
CA SER A 57 -20.91 -7.72 -16.63
C SER A 57 -19.55 -8.00 -16.01
N ILE A 58 -19.36 -7.69 -14.72
CA ILE A 58 -18.08 -7.85 -14.01
C ILE A 58 -17.96 -9.28 -13.51
N LYS A 59 -16.90 -9.96 -13.90
CA LYS A 59 -16.53 -11.31 -13.46
C LYS A 59 -15.23 -11.34 -12.65
N LYS A 60 -14.30 -10.42 -12.93
CA LYS A 60 -13.00 -10.42 -12.28
C LYS A 60 -12.53 -9.03 -11.85
N ILE A 61 -12.27 -8.87 -10.56
CA ILE A 61 -11.71 -7.66 -9.95
C ILE A 61 -10.33 -7.98 -9.41
N VAL A 62 -9.31 -7.20 -9.78
CA VAL A 62 -7.92 -7.39 -9.37
C VAL A 62 -7.45 -6.21 -8.54
N PHE A 63 -7.06 -6.47 -7.32
CA PHE A 63 -6.33 -5.52 -6.48
C PHE A 63 -4.84 -5.67 -6.74
N ALA A 64 -4.21 -4.68 -7.38
CA ALA A 64 -2.83 -4.76 -7.83
C ALA A 64 -1.90 -3.81 -7.06
N CYS A 65 -0.84 -4.35 -6.46
CA CYS A 65 0.27 -3.57 -5.89
C CYS A 65 1.61 -4.01 -6.49
N ASP A 66 2.74 -3.43 -6.08
CA ASP A 66 4.02 -3.75 -6.71
C ASP A 66 4.45 -5.21 -6.48
N VAL A 67 4.17 -5.78 -5.32
CA VAL A 67 4.49 -7.16 -4.97
C VAL A 67 3.29 -8.11 -5.09
N GLY A 68 2.06 -7.59 -5.00
CA GLY A 68 0.83 -8.38 -5.06
C GLY A 68 0.48 -9.13 -3.77
N MET A 69 1.21 -8.90 -2.68
CA MET A 69 1.04 -9.66 -1.44
C MET A 69 1.09 -8.78 -0.18
N GLY A 70 0.74 -7.53 -0.31
CA GLY A 70 0.70 -6.58 0.81
C GLY A 70 -0.69 -5.97 0.94
N SER A 71 -0.74 -4.66 0.93
CA SER A 71 -1.97 -3.87 1.04
C SER A 71 -3.03 -4.23 0.00
N SER A 72 -2.64 -4.68 -1.22
CA SER A 72 -3.59 -5.16 -2.23
C SER A 72 -4.32 -6.43 -1.80
N ALA A 73 -3.64 -7.37 -1.14
CA ALA A 73 -4.27 -8.59 -0.61
C ALA A 73 -5.28 -8.25 0.49
N MET A 74 -4.92 -7.32 1.38
CA MET A 74 -5.84 -6.81 2.40
C MET A 74 -7.06 -6.11 1.79
N GLY A 75 -6.83 -5.23 0.81
CA GLY A 75 -7.91 -4.55 0.09
C GLY A 75 -8.85 -5.54 -0.60
N ALA A 76 -8.31 -6.53 -1.30
CA ALA A 76 -9.08 -7.59 -1.94
C ALA A 76 -9.94 -8.36 -0.91
N ARG A 77 -9.32 -8.76 0.21
CA ARG A 77 -10.02 -9.51 1.26
C ARG A 77 -11.12 -8.68 1.93
N ASN A 78 -10.83 -7.43 2.27
CA ASN A 78 -11.83 -6.52 2.82
C ASN A 78 -12.99 -6.34 1.84
N PHE A 79 -12.71 -6.15 0.55
CA PHE A 79 -13.74 -6.02 -0.47
C PHE A 79 -14.57 -7.30 -0.64
N ILE A 80 -13.95 -8.49 -0.68
CA ILE A 80 -14.64 -9.79 -0.69
C ILE A 80 -15.60 -9.89 0.49
N ASN A 81 -15.14 -9.57 1.71
CA ASN A 81 -15.96 -9.64 2.91
C ASN A 81 -17.18 -8.71 2.81
N LYS A 82 -16.99 -7.49 2.32
CA LYS A 82 -18.09 -6.52 2.10
C LYS A 82 -19.13 -7.01 1.09
N ILE A 83 -18.72 -7.68 0.01
CA ILE A 83 -19.64 -8.12 -1.07
C ILE A 83 -20.14 -9.57 -0.93
N LYS A 84 -19.63 -10.33 0.02
CA LYS A 84 -19.94 -11.77 0.21
C LYS A 84 -21.43 -12.09 0.27
N GLY A 85 -22.24 -11.19 0.84
CA GLY A 85 -23.70 -11.35 0.94
C GLY A 85 -24.48 -11.03 -0.33
N PHE A 86 -23.86 -10.51 -1.36
CA PHE A 86 -24.56 -10.06 -2.57
C PHE A 86 -24.82 -11.16 -3.60
N LYS A 87 -24.39 -12.41 -3.33
CA LYS A 87 -24.55 -13.58 -4.23
C LYS A 87 -24.11 -13.29 -5.67
N LEU A 88 -22.99 -12.58 -5.80
CA LEU A 88 -22.39 -12.26 -7.09
C LEU A 88 -21.38 -13.33 -7.48
N ASP A 89 -21.38 -13.71 -8.74
CA ASP A 89 -20.36 -14.59 -9.34
C ASP A 89 -19.19 -13.74 -9.83
N ILE A 90 -18.45 -13.16 -8.87
CA ILE A 90 -17.30 -12.28 -9.12
C ILE A 90 -16.07 -12.84 -8.42
N GLU A 91 -15.04 -13.10 -9.20
CA GLU A 91 -13.71 -13.44 -8.71
C GLU A 91 -12.98 -12.16 -8.28
N VAL A 92 -12.59 -12.05 -7.01
CA VAL A 92 -11.78 -10.95 -6.51
C VAL A 92 -10.43 -11.50 -6.06
N ILE A 93 -9.38 -11.05 -6.72
CA ILE A 93 -8.00 -11.50 -6.46
C ILE A 93 -7.06 -10.34 -6.21
N ASN A 94 -5.91 -10.65 -5.65
CA ASN A 94 -4.77 -9.72 -5.57
C ASN A 94 -3.64 -10.19 -6.48
N SER A 95 -2.89 -9.25 -7.02
CA SER A 95 -1.78 -9.54 -7.93
C SER A 95 -0.65 -8.52 -7.81
N SER A 96 0.55 -8.89 -8.27
CA SER A 96 1.56 -7.88 -8.57
C SER A 96 1.19 -7.11 -9.84
N ILE A 97 1.63 -5.85 -9.91
CA ILE A 97 1.37 -4.99 -11.08
C ILE A 97 1.94 -5.59 -12.39
N SER A 98 3.01 -6.40 -12.28
CA SER A 98 3.64 -7.09 -13.40
C SER A 98 2.87 -8.32 -13.90
N ASN A 99 1.99 -8.90 -13.06
CA ASN A 99 1.32 -10.19 -13.29
C ASN A 99 -0.22 -10.08 -13.28
N ILE A 100 -0.76 -8.91 -13.60
CA ILE A 100 -2.21 -8.71 -13.70
C ILE A 100 -2.76 -9.61 -14.82
N PRO A 101 -3.78 -10.44 -14.54
CA PRO A 101 -4.44 -11.26 -15.57
C PRO A 101 -5.07 -10.40 -16.66
N SER A 102 -4.94 -10.84 -17.92
CA SER A 102 -5.45 -10.12 -19.10
C SER A 102 -6.99 -10.13 -19.21
N ASP A 103 -7.65 -11.05 -18.49
CA ASP A 103 -9.11 -11.20 -18.41
C ASP A 103 -9.73 -10.39 -17.24
N SER A 104 -8.99 -9.47 -16.66
CA SER A 104 -9.48 -8.60 -15.58
C SER A 104 -10.49 -7.57 -16.09
N ASP A 105 -11.64 -7.44 -15.45
CA ASP A 105 -12.64 -6.41 -15.79
C ASP A 105 -12.35 -5.09 -15.07
N ILE A 106 -11.99 -5.18 -13.78
CA ILE A 106 -11.62 -4.03 -12.96
C ILE A 106 -10.23 -4.27 -12.34
N ILE A 107 -9.38 -3.27 -12.44
CA ILE A 107 -8.07 -3.25 -11.79
C ILE A 107 -8.06 -2.10 -10.79
N ILE A 108 -7.86 -2.41 -9.52
CA ILE A 108 -7.75 -1.44 -8.44
C ILE A 108 -6.29 -1.35 -8.02
N THR A 109 -5.69 -0.17 -8.14
CA THR A 109 -4.26 0.01 -7.85
C THR A 109 -3.96 1.38 -7.27
N HIS A 110 -2.82 1.49 -6.59
CA HIS A 110 -2.34 2.77 -6.08
C HIS A 110 -1.90 3.70 -7.23
N LYS A 111 -2.22 5.01 -7.12
CA LYS A 111 -1.88 6.02 -8.14
C LYS A 111 -0.41 5.99 -8.59
N GLY A 112 0.51 5.74 -7.66
CA GLY A 112 1.95 5.65 -7.93
C GLY A 112 2.38 4.47 -8.81
N LEU A 113 1.54 3.44 -8.97
CA LEU A 113 1.84 2.21 -9.71
C LEU A 113 1.29 2.17 -11.13
N LEU A 114 0.53 3.17 -11.54
CA LEU A 114 -0.09 3.22 -12.87
C LEU A 114 0.90 3.01 -14.03
N GLY A 115 2.12 3.52 -13.90
CA GLY A 115 3.16 3.39 -14.93
C GLY A 115 3.67 1.96 -15.14
N GLY A 116 3.40 1.05 -14.20
CA GLY A 116 3.80 -0.36 -14.27
C GLY A 116 2.80 -1.28 -14.96
N ILE A 117 1.58 -0.80 -15.23
CA ILE A 117 0.54 -1.60 -15.89
C ILE A 117 0.90 -1.82 -17.36
N LYS A 118 0.91 -3.07 -17.80
CA LYS A 118 1.16 -3.45 -19.19
C LYS A 118 0.07 -2.92 -20.11
N LYS A 119 0.45 -2.50 -21.34
CA LYS A 119 -0.48 -1.92 -22.33
C LYS A 119 -1.53 -2.89 -22.87
N ASP A 120 -1.34 -4.18 -22.69
CA ASP A 120 -2.24 -5.23 -23.25
C ASP A 120 -3.55 -5.40 -22.48
N ILE A 121 -3.76 -4.61 -21.42
CA ILE A 121 -4.95 -4.64 -20.55
C ILE A 121 -5.98 -3.59 -21.03
N ASN A 122 -6.23 -3.54 -22.34
CA ASN A 122 -7.02 -2.48 -22.99
C ASN A 122 -8.53 -2.52 -22.70
N LYS A 123 -9.05 -3.60 -22.10
CA LYS A 123 -10.50 -3.76 -21.80
C LYS A 123 -10.82 -3.52 -20.32
N SER A 124 -9.84 -3.56 -19.46
CA SER A 124 -10.05 -3.43 -18.02
C SER A 124 -10.27 -1.98 -17.61
N LYS A 125 -11.18 -1.76 -16.68
CA LYS A 125 -11.36 -0.46 -16.03
C LYS A 125 -10.37 -0.32 -14.90
N ILE A 126 -9.55 0.74 -14.93
CA ILE A 126 -8.56 0.99 -13.88
C ILE A 126 -9.13 2.00 -12.89
N ILE A 127 -9.17 1.61 -11.62
CA ILE A 127 -9.57 2.44 -10.48
C ILE A 127 -8.31 2.74 -9.67
N CYS A 128 -8.03 4.04 -9.51
CA CYS A 128 -6.86 4.51 -8.79
C CYS A 128 -7.25 4.94 -7.38
N ILE A 129 -6.55 4.42 -6.41
CA ILE A 129 -6.76 4.68 -5.00
C ILE A 129 -5.49 5.24 -4.34
N GLU A 130 -5.64 5.83 -3.16
CA GLU A 130 -4.52 6.28 -2.33
C GLU A 130 -4.11 5.25 -1.28
N ASN A 131 -5.09 4.50 -0.75
CA ASN A 131 -4.83 3.32 0.07
C ASN A 131 -5.90 2.24 -0.18
N PHE A 132 -5.60 0.98 0.20
CA PHE A 132 -6.47 -0.16 -0.10
C PHE A 132 -7.55 -0.42 0.95
N LEU A 133 -7.54 0.25 2.08
CA LEU A 133 -8.51 0.06 3.16
C LEU A 133 -9.42 1.27 3.37
N GLU A 134 -8.89 2.46 3.18
CA GLU A 134 -9.58 3.73 3.44
C GLU A 134 -9.46 4.62 2.20
N ASP A 135 -10.40 4.49 1.27
CA ASP A 135 -10.46 5.30 0.06
C ASP A 135 -11.91 5.50 -0.37
N ASP A 136 -12.30 6.77 -0.56
CA ASP A 136 -13.65 7.17 -0.98
C ASP A 136 -14.10 6.44 -2.25
N THR A 137 -13.16 6.14 -3.16
CA THR A 137 -13.48 5.47 -4.43
C THR A 137 -13.84 4.01 -4.22
N LEU A 138 -13.18 3.33 -3.27
CA LEU A 138 -13.53 1.96 -2.89
C LEU A 138 -14.91 1.91 -2.21
N GLU A 139 -15.21 2.89 -1.36
CA GLU A 139 -16.52 2.96 -0.71
C GLU A 139 -17.64 3.23 -1.72
N LEU A 140 -17.42 4.14 -2.67
CA LEU A 140 -18.35 4.39 -3.78
C LEU A 140 -18.55 3.13 -4.66
N LEU A 141 -17.48 2.36 -4.90
CA LEU A 141 -17.56 1.10 -5.61
C LEU A 141 -18.43 0.10 -4.83
N TYR A 142 -18.20 -0.05 -3.54
CA TYR A 142 -19.00 -0.92 -2.66
C TYR A 142 -20.47 -0.52 -2.64
N GLU A 143 -20.78 0.78 -2.43
CA GLU A 143 -22.16 1.28 -2.43
C GLU A 143 -22.88 1.03 -3.77
N LYS A 144 -22.14 1.06 -4.88
CA LYS A 144 -22.70 0.69 -6.19
C LYS A 144 -23.09 -0.79 -6.23
N PHE A 145 -22.22 -1.70 -5.74
CA PHE A 145 -22.55 -3.13 -5.63
C PHE A 145 -23.75 -3.36 -4.71
N LYS A 146 -23.81 -2.68 -3.59
CA LYS A 146 -24.91 -2.78 -2.63
C LYS A 146 -26.26 -2.34 -3.22
N LYS A 147 -26.28 -1.24 -3.97
CA LYS A 147 -27.51 -0.73 -4.62
C LYS A 147 -28.08 -1.68 -5.66
N GLU A 148 -27.21 -2.34 -6.44
CA GLU A 148 -27.63 -3.25 -7.50
C GLU A 148 -28.01 -4.65 -6.98
N CYS A 149 -27.59 -5.03 -5.78
CA CYS A 149 -27.76 -6.39 -5.26
C CYS A 149 -28.80 -6.58 -4.15
N ASN A 150 -29.40 -5.51 -3.60
CA ASN A 150 -30.49 -5.53 -2.60
C ASN A 150 -30.39 -6.65 -1.54
N SER A 151 -29.37 -6.66 -0.66
CA SER A 151 -29.26 -7.69 0.38
C SER A 151 -28.67 -7.20 1.71
N ASN A 152 -29.24 -7.69 2.81
CA ASN A 152 -28.77 -7.51 4.19
C ASN A 152 -27.78 -8.63 4.53
N VAL A 153 -26.68 -8.31 5.21
CA VAL A 153 -25.62 -9.28 5.55
C VAL A 153 -25.22 -9.20 7.01
N ASP A 154 -25.20 -10.37 7.66
CA ASP A 154 -24.58 -10.63 8.97
C ASP A 154 -23.17 -11.16 8.80
N ASN A 155 -22.23 -10.69 9.61
CA ASN A 155 -20.81 -11.08 9.55
C ASN A 155 -20.36 -11.77 10.82
N THR A 156 -19.87 -13.00 10.73
CA THR A 156 -18.96 -13.62 11.72
C THR A 156 -18.14 -14.76 11.15
N TYR A 157 -16.80 -14.69 11.29
CA TYR A 157 -15.89 -15.83 11.17
C TYR A 157 -14.63 -15.63 12.04
N HIS A 158 -14.25 -16.66 12.79
CA HIS A 158 -13.02 -16.79 13.60
C HIS A 158 -12.09 -17.83 13.00
N ILE A 159 -10.78 -17.56 13.03
CA ILE A 159 -9.71 -18.54 12.78
C ILE A 159 -8.62 -18.32 13.84
N GLN A 160 -8.12 -19.40 14.43
CA GLN A 160 -7.10 -19.42 15.49
C GLN A 160 -5.68 -19.58 14.92
N SER A 161 -4.71 -18.81 15.44
CA SER A 161 -3.28 -19.18 15.44
C SER A 161 -2.51 -18.37 16.49
N ASN A 162 -1.82 -19.05 17.42
CA ASN A 162 -1.16 -18.44 18.59
C ASN A 162 0.37 -18.22 18.45
N GLU A 163 0.98 -18.36 17.26
CA GLU A 163 2.44 -18.33 17.10
C GLU A 163 3.02 -17.10 16.41
N LEU A 164 2.22 -16.32 15.70
CA LEU A 164 2.68 -15.23 14.85
C LEU A 164 2.96 -13.93 15.62
N LEU A 165 2.19 -13.66 16.66
CA LEU A 165 2.29 -12.49 17.51
C LEU A 165 2.29 -12.93 19.00
N ASN A 166 3.25 -12.45 19.76
CA ASN A 166 3.33 -12.65 21.21
C ASN A 166 3.76 -11.35 21.91
N GLU A 167 3.72 -11.29 23.23
CA GLU A 167 4.03 -10.07 23.99
C GLU A 167 5.41 -9.49 23.70
N LYS A 168 6.42 -10.33 23.41
CA LYS A 168 7.79 -9.86 23.07
C LYS A 168 7.86 -9.13 21.74
N ASN A 169 6.83 -9.29 20.91
CA ASN A 169 6.70 -8.65 19.61
C ASN A 169 5.96 -7.32 19.67
N ILE A 170 5.55 -6.86 20.85
CA ILE A 170 4.71 -5.68 21.04
C ILE A 170 5.48 -4.64 21.86
N LEU A 171 5.64 -3.46 21.31
CA LEU A 171 6.20 -2.30 21.99
C LEU A 171 5.15 -1.20 22.05
N LEU A 172 4.74 -0.86 23.26
CA LEU A 172 3.72 0.15 23.53
C LEU A 172 4.34 1.43 24.07
N ASN A 173 3.60 2.54 23.92
CA ASN A 173 3.93 3.85 24.48
C ASN A 173 5.31 4.36 24.06
N LEU A 174 5.64 4.18 22.76
CA LEU A 174 6.89 4.68 22.20
C LEU A 174 6.83 6.20 22.02
N GLU A 175 7.99 6.85 22.26
CA GLU A 175 8.18 8.25 21.96
C GLU A 175 8.21 8.50 20.45
N ASN A 176 7.98 9.75 20.07
CA ASN A 176 7.96 10.14 18.67
C ASN A 176 9.37 10.02 18.06
N GLU A 177 9.42 9.41 16.88
CA GLU A 177 10.64 9.26 16.09
C GLU A 177 10.32 9.42 14.58
N SER A 178 11.31 9.45 13.73
CA SER A 178 11.11 9.49 12.29
C SER A 178 10.54 8.18 11.77
N LYS A 179 9.89 8.23 10.61
CA LYS A 179 9.36 7.05 9.91
C LYS A 179 10.46 6.00 9.69
N GLU A 180 11.63 6.43 9.27
CA GLU A 180 12.77 5.58 9.01
C GLU A 180 13.26 4.88 10.28
N GLU A 181 13.37 5.60 11.40
CA GLU A 181 13.73 5.03 12.70
C GLU A 181 12.72 4.02 13.20
N ALA A 182 11.42 4.32 13.04
CA ALA A 182 10.35 3.40 13.38
C ALA A 182 10.39 2.10 12.56
N ILE A 183 10.67 2.19 11.25
CA ILE A 183 10.85 1.01 10.40
C ILE A 183 12.09 0.21 10.82
N ILE A 184 13.20 0.87 11.12
CA ILE A 184 14.42 0.22 11.61
C ILE A 184 14.16 -0.47 12.96
N ARG A 185 13.47 0.19 13.88
CA ARG A 185 13.07 -0.39 15.18
C ARG A 185 12.23 -1.64 15.00
N ALA A 186 11.22 -1.59 14.15
CA ALA A 186 10.38 -2.74 13.85
C ALA A 186 11.18 -3.89 13.19
N GLY A 187 12.05 -3.56 12.25
CA GLY A 187 12.93 -4.53 11.60
C GLY A 187 13.92 -5.17 12.56
N ASN A 188 14.50 -4.40 13.48
CA ASN A 188 15.36 -4.92 14.55
C ASN A 188 14.59 -5.86 15.49
N LEU A 189 13.34 -5.54 15.80
CA LEU A 189 12.50 -6.42 16.63
C LEU A 189 12.21 -7.76 15.92
N LEU A 190 11.93 -7.72 14.61
CA LEU A 190 11.79 -8.93 13.79
C LEU A 190 13.10 -9.74 13.74
N PHE A 191 14.25 -9.07 13.58
CA PHE A 191 15.56 -9.72 13.55
C PHE A 191 15.91 -10.35 14.89
N ASN A 192 15.78 -9.61 16.00
CA ASN A 192 16.12 -10.07 17.35
C ASN A 192 15.24 -11.25 17.80
N ASN A 193 14.00 -11.32 17.33
CA ASN A 193 13.09 -12.44 17.58
C ASN A 193 13.26 -13.59 16.58
N GLY A 194 14.25 -13.50 15.67
CA GLY A 194 14.62 -14.60 14.78
C GLY A 194 13.68 -14.83 13.60
N TYR A 195 12.83 -13.85 13.25
CA TYR A 195 11.92 -13.95 12.10
C TYR A 195 12.64 -13.72 10.76
N VAL A 196 13.66 -12.85 10.75
CA VAL A 196 14.36 -12.44 9.53
C VAL A 196 15.88 -12.42 9.69
N GLY A 197 16.60 -12.33 8.57
CA GLY A 197 18.00 -11.91 8.52
C GLY A 197 18.13 -10.40 8.61
N TYR A 198 19.33 -9.91 8.97
CA TYR A 198 19.57 -8.46 9.17
C TYR A 198 19.27 -7.60 7.94
N GLU A 199 19.57 -8.12 6.74
CA GLU A 199 19.35 -7.42 5.47
C GLU A 199 17.87 -7.14 5.18
N TYR A 200 16.96 -7.80 5.88
CA TYR A 200 15.52 -7.53 5.76
C TYR A 200 15.17 -6.10 6.13
N ILE A 201 15.90 -5.48 7.06
CA ILE A 201 15.68 -4.10 7.51
C ILE A 201 15.89 -3.13 6.36
N ASN A 202 16.98 -3.30 5.59
CA ASN A 202 17.24 -2.50 4.39
C ASN A 202 16.14 -2.67 3.36
N SER A 203 15.67 -3.90 3.18
CA SER A 203 14.57 -4.22 2.27
C SER A 203 13.25 -3.55 2.66
N MET A 204 12.94 -3.41 3.97
CA MET A 204 11.78 -2.67 4.46
C MET A 204 11.88 -1.17 4.12
N LEU A 205 13.05 -0.58 4.32
CA LEU A 205 13.31 0.83 3.97
C LEU A 205 13.21 1.08 2.46
N GLU A 206 13.74 0.17 1.64
CA GLU A 206 13.60 0.24 0.18
C GLU A 206 12.13 0.14 -0.27
N ARG A 207 11.37 -0.76 0.36
CA ARG A 207 9.94 -0.93 0.08
C ARG A 207 9.17 0.35 0.37
N GLU A 208 9.39 0.96 1.52
CA GLU A 208 8.74 2.21 1.92
C GLU A 208 9.09 3.39 0.99
N LYS A 209 10.35 3.47 0.48
CA LYS A 209 10.76 4.50 -0.48
C LYS A 209 10.02 4.43 -1.82
N ARG A 210 9.58 3.25 -2.24
CA ARG A 210 8.85 3.06 -3.51
C ARG A 210 7.42 3.55 -3.40
N ILE A 211 6.74 3.15 -2.34
CA ILE A 211 5.35 3.49 -2.04
C ILE A 211 5.16 3.35 -0.54
N SER A 212 4.47 4.32 0.07
CA SER A 212 4.19 4.28 1.49
C SER A 212 3.46 2.99 1.88
N THR A 213 3.89 2.41 2.99
CA THR A 213 3.23 1.26 3.62
C THR A 213 2.11 1.67 4.59
N TYR A 214 1.75 2.96 4.64
CA TYR A 214 0.56 3.42 5.34
C TYR A 214 -0.70 2.89 4.68
N ILE A 215 -1.60 2.29 5.46
CA ILE A 215 -2.78 1.58 4.95
C ILE A 215 -4.11 2.21 5.36
N GLY A 216 -4.10 3.30 6.14
CA GLY A 216 -5.29 3.96 6.65
C GLY A 216 -5.50 3.75 8.15
N TYR A 217 -6.50 4.39 8.72
CA TYR A 217 -6.90 4.31 10.13
C TYR A 217 -5.79 4.59 11.16
N GLY A 218 -4.73 5.30 10.76
CA GLY A 218 -3.57 5.53 11.60
C GLY A 218 -2.63 4.32 11.72
N VAL A 219 -2.68 3.39 10.76
CA VAL A 219 -1.89 2.16 10.73
C VAL A 219 -0.93 2.18 9.55
N ALA A 220 0.33 1.83 9.79
CA ALA A 220 1.31 1.51 8.76
C ALA A 220 1.74 0.04 8.89
N MET A 221 2.05 -0.58 7.74
CA MET A 221 2.38 -2.00 7.68
C MET A 221 3.71 -2.23 6.94
N PRO A 222 4.86 -1.86 7.55
CA PRO A 222 6.17 -2.05 6.95
C PRO A 222 6.46 -3.53 6.70
N HIS A 223 7.00 -3.83 5.51
CA HIS A 223 7.41 -5.18 5.11
C HIS A 223 8.54 -5.07 4.06
N GLY A 224 9.22 -6.17 3.78
CA GLY A 224 10.31 -6.22 2.81
C GLY A 224 9.83 -6.18 1.35
N THR A 225 10.76 -5.88 0.44
CA THR A 225 10.57 -6.06 -1.01
C THR A 225 10.46 -7.56 -1.35
N GLU A 226 10.10 -7.87 -2.61
CA GLU A 226 10.08 -9.27 -3.08
C GLU A 226 11.43 -9.98 -2.87
N PHE A 227 12.54 -9.30 -3.19
CA PHE A 227 13.90 -9.83 -2.95
C PHE A 227 14.22 -9.98 -1.45
N GLY A 228 13.67 -9.11 -0.61
CA GLY A 228 13.82 -9.19 0.85
C GLY A 228 13.19 -10.44 1.46
N LYS A 229 12.24 -11.08 0.79
CA LYS A 229 11.58 -12.30 1.29
C LYS A 229 12.53 -13.48 1.47
N GLU A 230 13.64 -13.54 0.74
CA GLU A 230 14.68 -14.55 0.94
C GLU A 230 15.29 -14.49 2.36
N GLN A 231 15.26 -13.31 2.98
CA GLN A 231 15.73 -13.09 4.34
C GLN A 231 14.74 -13.54 5.42
N VAL A 232 13.50 -13.90 5.04
CA VAL A 232 12.49 -14.40 5.99
C VAL A 232 12.83 -15.84 6.37
N LYS A 233 13.04 -16.07 7.67
CA LYS A 233 13.35 -17.39 8.26
C LYS A 233 12.08 -18.11 8.71
N ARG A 234 11.13 -17.36 9.27
CA ARG A 234 9.80 -17.82 9.67
C ARG A 234 8.83 -16.66 9.65
N ALA A 235 7.55 -16.94 9.56
CA ALA A 235 6.51 -15.93 9.66
C ALA A 235 6.48 -15.29 11.04
N GLY A 236 6.17 -13.99 11.10
CA GLY A 236 6.03 -13.26 12.34
C GLY A 236 5.58 -11.82 12.14
N ILE A 237 5.00 -11.27 13.19
CA ILE A 237 4.48 -9.91 13.24
C ILE A 237 5.06 -9.22 14.46
N VAL A 238 5.37 -7.94 14.31
CA VAL A 238 5.68 -7.04 15.44
C VAL A 238 4.79 -5.82 15.38
N VAL A 239 4.36 -5.35 16.55
CA VAL A 239 3.50 -4.18 16.69
C VAL A 239 4.20 -3.12 17.52
N LEU A 240 4.35 -1.93 16.97
CA LEU A 240 4.87 -0.74 17.62
C LEU A 240 3.73 0.28 17.74
N GLN A 241 3.54 0.84 18.93
CA GLN A 241 2.52 1.84 19.19
C GLN A 241 3.16 3.18 19.54
N TYR A 242 2.68 4.22 18.89
CA TYR A 242 3.06 5.63 19.08
C TYR A 242 1.80 6.43 19.45
N PRO A 243 1.50 6.66 20.73
CA PRO A 243 0.25 7.33 21.13
C PRO A 243 0.07 8.73 20.54
N GLU A 244 1.17 9.47 20.36
CA GLU A 244 1.16 10.80 19.71
C GLU A 244 1.13 10.73 18.18
N GLY A 245 1.33 9.55 17.63
CA GLY A 245 1.44 9.28 16.19
C GLY A 245 2.69 9.88 15.55
N ILE A 246 3.34 9.15 14.67
CA ILE A 246 4.48 9.58 13.87
C ILE A 246 4.06 9.99 12.47
N ASN A 247 4.84 10.89 11.84
CA ASN A 247 4.58 11.29 10.46
C ASN A 247 4.99 10.17 9.49
N PHE A 248 4.02 9.60 8.79
CA PHE A 248 4.22 8.52 7.82
C PHE A 248 3.80 8.98 6.41
N GLY A 249 4.67 9.80 5.80
CA GLY A 249 4.42 10.31 4.45
C GLY A 249 3.30 11.34 4.35
N GLY A 250 3.13 12.18 5.38
CA GLY A 250 2.08 13.20 5.47
C GLY A 250 0.82 12.73 6.20
N GLN A 251 0.73 11.44 6.54
CA GLN A 251 -0.32 10.88 7.38
C GLN A 251 0.23 10.57 8.78
N LYS A 252 -0.61 10.55 9.81
CA LYS A 252 -0.23 10.11 11.16
C LYS A 252 -0.42 8.61 11.31
N ALA A 253 0.66 7.88 11.62
CA ALA A 253 0.61 6.48 12.01
C ALA A 253 0.76 6.36 13.53
N TYR A 254 -0.19 5.71 14.18
CA TYR A 254 -0.21 5.40 15.60
C TYR A 254 0.23 3.96 15.86
N LEU A 255 -0.01 3.08 14.90
CA LEU A 255 0.36 1.68 14.96
C LEU A 255 1.23 1.32 13.73
N LEU A 256 2.40 0.75 13.98
CA LEU A 256 3.22 0.08 12.97
C LEU A 256 3.11 -1.43 13.18
N ILE A 257 2.57 -2.14 12.20
CA ILE A 257 2.43 -3.59 12.18
C ILE A 257 3.41 -4.12 11.14
N ALA A 258 4.64 -4.41 11.55
CA ALA A 258 5.64 -4.91 10.62
C ALA A 258 5.54 -6.43 10.47
N ILE A 259 5.64 -6.90 9.22
CA ILE A 259 5.38 -8.28 8.83
C ILE A 259 6.63 -8.89 8.22
N ALA A 260 6.97 -10.08 8.69
CA ALA A 260 7.91 -11.00 8.07
C ALA A 260 7.15 -12.26 7.66
N ALA A 261 6.93 -12.49 6.37
CA ALA A 261 6.29 -13.70 5.88
C ALA A 261 6.56 -13.91 4.38
N LYS A 262 6.37 -15.13 3.90
CA LYS A 262 6.45 -15.51 2.49
C LYS A 262 5.41 -16.57 2.15
N GLY A 263 5.05 -16.64 0.85
CA GLY A 263 4.10 -17.64 0.38
C GLY A 263 2.68 -17.44 0.96
N GLU A 264 1.99 -18.54 1.21
CA GLU A 264 0.60 -18.55 1.69
C GLU A 264 0.43 -18.00 3.11
N GLU A 265 1.41 -18.22 4.00
CA GLU A 265 1.42 -17.67 5.36
C GLU A 265 1.29 -16.14 5.37
N HIS A 266 1.90 -15.48 4.38
CA HIS A 266 1.80 -14.03 4.23
C HIS A 266 0.36 -13.59 3.97
N LEU A 267 -0.38 -14.33 3.13
CA LEU A 267 -1.78 -14.04 2.81
C LEU A 267 -2.69 -14.26 4.02
N GLU A 268 -2.44 -15.28 4.81
CA GLU A 268 -3.19 -15.58 6.03
C GLU A 268 -3.02 -14.46 7.06
N ILE A 269 -1.78 -14.04 7.33
CA ILE A 269 -1.47 -12.93 8.23
C ILE A 269 -2.20 -11.66 7.78
N LEU A 270 -2.12 -11.32 6.50
CA LEU A 270 -2.77 -10.13 5.95
C LEU A 270 -4.29 -10.20 6.07
N SER A 271 -4.88 -11.40 5.89
CA SER A 271 -6.31 -11.61 6.06
C SER A 271 -6.76 -11.32 7.51
N ASN A 272 -6.01 -11.83 8.48
CA ASN A 272 -6.32 -11.63 9.90
C ASN A 272 -6.16 -10.17 10.32
N ILE A 273 -5.09 -9.50 9.86
CA ILE A 273 -4.91 -8.06 10.10
C ILE A 273 -6.04 -7.26 9.44
N ALA A 274 -6.43 -7.58 8.21
CA ALA A 274 -7.52 -6.88 7.52
C ALA A 274 -8.86 -7.04 8.25
N GLN A 275 -9.10 -8.21 8.82
CA GLN A 275 -10.30 -8.46 9.64
C GLN A 275 -10.27 -7.61 10.92
N ALA A 276 -9.12 -7.57 11.61
CA ALA A 276 -8.95 -6.75 12.82
C ALA A 276 -9.14 -5.26 12.52
N LEU A 277 -8.62 -4.78 11.38
CA LEU A 277 -8.78 -3.38 10.93
C LEU A 277 -10.21 -3.03 10.51
N GLY A 278 -11.07 -4.01 10.30
CA GLY A 278 -12.52 -3.81 10.09
C GLY A 278 -13.26 -3.33 11.32
N ASP A 279 -12.70 -3.55 12.53
CA ASP A 279 -13.22 -3.02 13.79
C ASP A 279 -12.51 -1.70 14.14
N VAL A 280 -13.07 -0.61 13.64
CA VAL A 280 -12.49 0.75 13.80
C VAL A 280 -12.39 1.12 15.29
N GLU A 281 -13.37 0.75 16.13
CA GLU A 281 -13.36 1.05 17.55
C GLU A 281 -12.24 0.32 18.27
N ALA A 282 -12.03 -0.95 17.95
CA ALA A 282 -10.90 -1.73 18.49
C ALA A 282 -9.56 -1.10 18.10
N ILE A 283 -9.37 -0.68 16.85
CA ILE A 283 -8.14 -0.02 16.39
C ILE A 283 -7.92 1.33 17.09
N GLU A 284 -8.97 2.15 17.27
CA GLU A 284 -8.86 3.41 18.02
C GLU A 284 -8.40 3.15 19.46
N ASN A 285 -8.93 2.13 20.12
CA ASN A 285 -8.51 1.73 21.47
C ASN A 285 -7.03 1.30 21.52
N LEU A 286 -6.54 0.62 20.47
CA LEU A 286 -5.12 0.20 20.41
C LEU A 286 -4.14 1.37 20.29
N LYS A 287 -4.57 2.53 19.79
CA LYS A 287 -3.69 3.71 19.66
C LYS A 287 -3.19 4.24 21.01
N THR A 288 -3.91 3.97 22.08
CA THR A 288 -3.62 4.49 23.44
C THR A 288 -3.56 3.43 24.52
N THR A 289 -3.79 2.17 24.21
CA THR A 289 -3.71 1.07 25.19
C THR A 289 -2.32 1.00 25.84
N LYS A 290 -2.28 0.57 27.10
CA LYS A 290 -1.06 0.28 27.85
C LYS A 290 -0.87 -1.20 28.11
N ASN A 291 -1.73 -2.04 27.52
CA ASN A 291 -1.77 -3.47 27.77
C ASN A 291 -1.57 -4.25 26.47
N SER A 292 -0.47 -5.01 26.37
CA SER A 292 -0.16 -5.86 25.23
C SER A 292 -1.25 -6.91 24.93
N GLN A 293 -1.99 -7.33 25.96
CA GLN A 293 -3.10 -8.27 25.80
C GLN A 293 -4.23 -7.71 24.94
N ASP A 294 -4.43 -6.40 24.91
CA ASP A 294 -5.45 -5.80 24.04
C ASP A 294 -5.06 -5.95 22.57
N VAL A 295 -3.75 -5.78 22.29
CA VAL A 295 -3.20 -6.01 20.93
C VAL A 295 -3.37 -7.46 20.52
N LEU A 296 -3.01 -8.41 21.41
CA LEU A 296 -3.14 -9.84 21.14
C LEU A 296 -4.59 -10.24 20.89
N LYS A 297 -5.55 -9.69 21.65
CA LYS A 297 -6.98 -9.95 21.48
C LYS A 297 -7.52 -9.46 20.14
N VAL A 298 -7.13 -8.25 19.74
CA VAL A 298 -7.65 -7.61 18.49
C VAL A 298 -7.13 -8.35 17.27
N PHE A 299 -5.84 -8.71 17.25
CA PHE A 299 -5.27 -9.40 16.10
C PHE A 299 -5.51 -10.93 16.14
N ASN A 300 -5.84 -11.50 17.29
CA ASN A 300 -6.20 -12.93 17.49
C ASN A 300 -5.34 -13.88 16.62
N LEU A 301 -3.99 -13.65 16.66
CA LEU A 301 -2.99 -14.28 15.81
C LEU A 301 -2.15 -15.32 16.57
#